data_706909c8b9aebb87621153fdd626cc18
#
_entry.id   706909c8b9aebb87621153fdd626cc18
#
_cell.length_a   1.000
_cell.length_b   1.000
_cell.length_c   1.000
_cell.angle_alpha   90.00
_cell.angle_beta   90.00
_cell.angle_gamma   90.00
#
_symmetry.space_group_name_H-M   'P 1'
#
loop_
_entity.id
_entity.type
_entity.pdbx_description
1 polymer ?
#
loop_
_entity_poly.entity_id
_entity_poly.type
_entity_poly.pdbx_seq_one_letter_code
_entity_poly.pdbx_strand_id
1 'polypeptide(L)'
;MGLELIRCERKYWDFVLELRNCLREGFIEQKIIKVKDHYKYMQSYCKDYYIALEDGEPVGWVGEINKDIRVATHLDHQKKGIAKFMINELMKIRPNSFAKVKLDNEASIRLFESCGFKKKYYILEK
;
A
#
# COMPACT_ATOMS: atom_id res chain seq x y z
N MET A 1 -3.72 -11.21 -18.72
CA MET A 1 -2.81 -10.55 -17.78
C MET A 1 -2.91 -11.21 -16.43
N GLY A 2 -1.80 -11.75 -15.96
CA GLY A 2 -1.78 -12.52 -14.73
C GLY A 2 -1.48 -11.71 -13.50
N LEU A 3 -2.45 -10.93 -13.02
CA LEU A 3 -2.32 -10.27 -11.73
C LEU A 3 -2.76 -11.20 -10.61
N GLU A 4 -1.95 -11.31 -9.57
CA GLU A 4 -2.32 -12.03 -8.36
C GLU A 4 -1.79 -11.30 -7.13
N LEU A 5 -2.47 -11.50 -6.01
CA LEU A 5 -2.05 -10.96 -4.72
C LEU A 5 -1.63 -12.12 -3.83
N ILE A 6 -0.38 -12.08 -3.35
CA ILE A 6 0.17 -13.12 -2.47
C ILE A 6 0.58 -12.51 -1.13
N ARG A 7 0.74 -13.35 -0.13
CA ARG A 7 1.26 -12.91 1.15
C ARG A 7 2.71 -12.47 1.00
N CYS A 8 3.10 -11.42 1.73
CA CYS A 8 4.49 -10.98 1.75
C CYS A 8 5.37 -12.03 2.43
N GLU A 9 6.54 -12.25 1.85
CA GLU A 9 7.58 -13.11 2.41
C GLU A 9 8.86 -12.29 2.50
N ARG A 10 9.83 -12.80 3.26
CA ARG A 10 11.10 -12.10 3.47
C ARG A 10 11.79 -11.66 2.17
N LYS A 11 11.70 -12.46 1.12
CA LYS A 11 12.32 -12.13 -0.17
C LYS A 11 11.79 -10.85 -0.81
N TYR A 12 10.63 -10.34 -0.34
CA TYR A 12 10.03 -9.12 -0.86
C TYR A 12 10.26 -7.90 0.01
N TRP A 13 10.95 -8.04 1.15
CA TRP A 13 11.13 -6.93 2.07
C TRP A 13 11.88 -5.75 1.44
N ASP A 14 12.88 -6.03 0.62
CA ASP A 14 13.62 -4.96 -0.06
C ASP A 14 12.75 -4.25 -1.09
N PHE A 15 11.89 -4.98 -1.78
CA PHE A 15 10.92 -4.39 -2.70
C PHE A 15 9.95 -3.47 -1.97
N VAL A 16 9.44 -3.88 -0.82
CA VAL A 16 8.55 -3.06 -0.01
C VAL A 16 9.24 -1.75 0.38
N LEU A 17 10.49 -1.84 0.85
CA LEU A 17 11.26 -0.65 1.25
C LEU A 17 11.54 0.27 0.07
N GLU A 18 11.92 -0.29 -1.06
CA GLU A 18 12.22 0.48 -2.27
C GLU A 18 11.04 1.39 -2.64
N LEU A 19 9.84 0.83 -2.74
CA LEU A 19 8.66 1.62 -3.08
C LEU A 19 8.28 2.60 -1.98
N ARG A 20 8.43 2.20 -0.72
CA ARG A 20 8.12 3.07 0.42
C ARG A 20 8.96 4.35 0.40
N ASN A 21 10.26 4.22 0.13
CA ASN A 21 11.16 5.35 0.07
C ASN A 21 11.01 6.15 -1.23
N CYS A 22 10.83 5.47 -2.34
CA CYS A 22 10.69 6.09 -3.66
C CYS A 22 9.39 6.91 -3.75
N LEU A 23 8.32 6.44 -3.14
CA LEU A 23 7.00 7.05 -3.20
C LEU A 23 6.61 7.75 -1.89
N ARG A 24 7.58 8.10 -1.07
CA ARG A 24 7.34 8.61 0.29
C ARG A 24 6.43 9.84 0.37
N GLU A 25 6.40 10.65 -0.66
CA GLU A 25 5.58 11.87 -0.68
C GLU A 25 4.07 11.56 -0.65
N GLY A 26 3.67 10.38 -1.11
CA GLY A 26 2.28 9.93 -1.08
C GLY A 26 1.84 9.39 0.26
N PHE A 27 2.76 9.20 1.20
CA PHE A 27 2.45 8.69 2.53
C PHE A 27 2.36 9.81 3.56
N ILE A 28 1.61 9.56 4.64
CA ILE A 28 1.52 10.53 5.74
C ILE A 28 2.87 10.68 6.42
N GLU A 29 3.56 9.57 6.72
CA GLU A 29 4.93 9.59 7.21
C GLU A 29 5.88 9.58 6.02
N GLN A 30 6.61 10.67 5.82
CA GLN A 30 7.43 10.87 4.63
C GLN A 30 8.94 10.72 4.85
N LYS A 31 9.37 10.27 6.03
CA LYS A 31 10.79 10.06 6.31
C LYS A 31 11.36 8.92 5.48
N ILE A 32 12.63 9.05 5.08
CA ILE A 32 13.35 7.95 4.46
C ILE A 32 13.62 6.89 5.54
N ILE A 33 13.24 5.66 5.25
CA ILE A 33 13.39 4.55 6.18
C ILE A 33 14.71 3.83 5.89
N LYS A 34 15.50 3.59 6.94
CA LYS A 34 16.76 2.87 6.83
C LYS A 34 16.50 1.37 6.76
N VAL A 35 17.36 0.65 6.04
CA VAL A 35 17.22 -0.81 5.84
C VAL A 35 17.08 -1.55 7.18
N LYS A 36 17.92 -1.21 8.16
CA LYS A 36 17.89 -1.84 9.48
C LYS A 36 16.53 -1.69 10.16
N ASP A 37 15.99 -0.46 10.14
CA ASP A 37 14.71 -0.17 10.77
C ASP A 37 13.56 -0.86 10.03
N HIS A 38 13.64 -0.93 8.71
CA HIS A 38 12.65 -1.61 7.89
C HIS A 38 12.62 -3.11 8.18
N TYR A 39 13.77 -3.75 8.27
CA TYR A 39 13.84 -5.18 8.55
C TYR A 39 13.26 -5.51 9.92
N LYS A 40 13.54 -4.67 10.91
CA LYS A 40 12.96 -4.81 12.24
C LYS A 40 11.43 -4.67 12.19
N TYR A 41 10.94 -3.68 11.44
CA TYR A 41 9.50 -3.46 11.24
C TYR A 41 8.86 -4.66 10.56
N MET A 42 9.45 -5.17 9.48
CA MET A 42 8.89 -6.28 8.72
C MET A 42 8.87 -7.60 9.51
N GLN A 43 9.78 -7.78 10.46
CA GLN A 43 9.71 -8.95 11.34
C GLN A 43 8.39 -9.01 12.10
N SER A 44 7.85 -7.86 12.48
CA SER A 44 6.58 -7.77 13.22
C SER A 44 5.37 -7.69 12.30
N TYR A 45 5.48 -7.06 11.15
CA TYR A 45 4.33 -6.69 10.31
C TYR A 45 4.27 -7.37 8.94
N CYS A 46 5.21 -8.25 8.62
CA CYS A 46 5.20 -8.96 7.33
C CYS A 46 3.86 -9.65 7.04
N LYS A 47 3.24 -10.21 8.07
CA LYS A 47 1.94 -10.90 7.97
C LYS A 47 0.79 -9.98 7.56
N ASP A 48 0.98 -8.67 7.68
CA ASP A 48 -0.04 -7.67 7.35
C ASP A 48 0.16 -7.06 5.96
N TYR A 49 1.13 -7.57 5.21
CA TYR A 49 1.46 -7.09 3.88
C TYR A 49 1.22 -8.15 2.81
N TYR A 50 0.85 -7.69 1.63
CA TYR A 50 0.61 -8.52 0.46
C TYR A 50 1.34 -7.91 -0.73
N ILE A 51 1.77 -8.77 -1.64
CA ILE A 51 2.53 -8.36 -2.83
C ILE A 51 1.68 -8.65 -4.06
N ALA A 52 1.56 -7.66 -4.94
CA ALA A 52 0.93 -7.87 -6.24
C ALA A 52 1.99 -8.33 -7.23
N LEU A 53 1.73 -9.44 -7.89
CA LEU A 53 2.57 -9.96 -8.95
C LEU A 53 1.84 -9.84 -10.28
N GLU A 54 2.56 -9.40 -11.30
CA GLU A 54 2.09 -9.43 -12.68
C GLU A 54 2.99 -10.40 -13.44
N ASP A 55 2.42 -11.51 -13.88
CA ASP A 55 3.16 -12.58 -14.55
C ASP A 55 4.40 -13.03 -13.76
N GLY A 56 4.25 -13.11 -12.43
CA GLY A 56 5.31 -13.55 -11.53
C GLY A 56 6.24 -12.47 -11.03
N GLU A 57 6.15 -11.24 -11.54
CA GLU A 57 7.03 -10.14 -11.16
C GLU A 57 6.34 -9.20 -10.16
N PRO A 58 7.00 -8.79 -9.07
CA PRO A 58 6.40 -7.87 -8.12
C PRO A 58 6.23 -6.48 -8.73
N VAL A 59 5.00 -5.96 -8.66
CA VAL A 59 4.65 -4.67 -9.25
C VAL A 59 4.07 -3.69 -8.23
N GLY A 60 3.73 -4.17 -7.03
CA GLY A 60 3.22 -3.31 -5.98
C GLY A 60 3.03 -4.09 -4.69
N TRP A 61 2.69 -3.36 -3.64
CA TRP A 61 2.35 -3.98 -2.36
C TRP A 61 1.20 -3.23 -1.70
N VAL A 62 0.47 -3.93 -0.86
CA VAL A 62 -0.58 -3.36 -0.03
C VAL A 62 -0.47 -3.96 1.36
N GLY A 63 -0.62 -3.12 2.37
CA GLY A 63 -0.59 -3.53 3.76
C GLY A 63 -1.73 -2.92 4.53
N GLU A 64 -2.00 -3.50 5.70
CA GLU A 64 -3.01 -2.96 6.61
C GLU A 64 -2.47 -3.08 8.03
N ILE A 65 -2.26 -1.93 8.66
CA ILE A 65 -1.76 -1.85 10.04
C ILE A 65 -2.81 -1.12 10.86
N ASN A 66 -3.36 -1.78 11.87
CA ASN A 66 -4.42 -1.21 12.71
C ASN A 66 -5.59 -0.70 11.86
N LYS A 67 -5.97 -1.48 10.84
CA LYS A 67 -7.04 -1.20 9.87
C LYS A 67 -6.71 -0.08 8.88
N ASP A 68 -5.55 0.55 8.98
CA ASP A 68 -5.11 1.61 8.08
C ASP A 68 -4.41 1.01 6.86
N ILE A 69 -4.96 1.24 5.68
CA ILE A 69 -4.44 0.69 4.42
C ILE A 69 -3.24 1.52 3.95
N ARG A 70 -2.21 0.80 3.50
CA ARG A 70 -1.04 1.38 2.85
C ARG A 70 -0.85 0.68 1.52
N VAL A 71 -0.65 1.44 0.46
CA VAL A 71 -0.56 0.86 -0.88
C VAL A 71 0.48 1.61 -1.70
N ALA A 72 1.26 0.86 -2.48
CA ALA A 72 2.24 1.44 -3.38
C ALA A 72 2.35 0.60 -4.65
N THR A 73 2.43 1.26 -5.79
CA THR A 73 2.62 0.62 -7.09
C THR A 73 3.95 1.09 -7.67
N HIS A 74 4.74 0.16 -8.20
CA HIS A 74 6.01 0.49 -8.84
C HIS A 74 5.79 1.54 -9.94
N LEU A 75 6.72 2.51 -10.04
CA LEU A 75 6.60 3.62 -10.98
C LEU A 75 6.34 3.19 -12.43
N ASP A 76 6.98 2.10 -12.86
CA ASP A 76 6.84 1.60 -14.23
C ASP A 76 5.49 0.93 -14.48
N HIS A 77 4.69 0.72 -13.45
CA HIS A 77 3.42 -0.01 -13.53
C HIS A 77 2.22 0.81 -13.06
N GLN A 78 2.38 2.11 -12.87
CA GLN A 78 1.28 2.97 -12.46
C GLN A 78 0.29 3.19 -13.60
N LYS A 79 -0.95 3.56 -13.24
CA LYS A 79 -2.05 3.84 -14.18
C LYS A 79 -2.53 2.61 -14.97
N LYS A 80 -2.25 1.40 -14.48
CA LYS A 80 -2.71 0.14 -15.07
C LYS A 80 -3.80 -0.55 -14.26
N GLY A 81 -4.32 0.11 -13.21
CA GLY A 81 -5.34 -0.48 -12.34
C GLY A 81 -4.79 -1.43 -11.28
N ILE A 82 -3.47 -1.48 -11.08
CA ILE A 82 -2.87 -2.40 -10.11
C ILE A 82 -3.22 -2.00 -8.67
N ALA A 83 -3.17 -0.72 -8.35
CA ALA A 83 -3.54 -0.25 -7.01
C ALA A 83 -5.00 -0.57 -6.69
N LYS A 84 -5.89 -0.35 -7.64
CA LYS A 84 -7.30 -0.69 -7.47
C LYS A 84 -7.49 -2.19 -7.26
N PHE A 85 -6.78 -3.01 -8.03
CA PHE A 85 -6.78 -4.47 -7.87
C PHE A 85 -6.35 -4.83 -6.44
N MET A 86 -5.23 -4.27 -5.96
CA MET A 86 -4.71 -4.57 -4.63
C MET A 86 -5.69 -4.19 -3.53
N ILE A 87 -6.29 -3.01 -3.62
CA ILE A 87 -7.24 -2.53 -2.62
C ILE A 87 -8.48 -3.42 -2.60
N ASN A 88 -9.01 -3.76 -3.77
CA ASN A 88 -10.20 -4.61 -3.86
C ASN A 88 -9.94 -6.01 -3.31
N GLU A 89 -8.76 -6.59 -3.60
CA GLU A 89 -8.39 -7.91 -3.06
C GLU A 89 -8.16 -7.87 -1.55
N LEU A 90 -7.53 -6.81 -1.06
CA LEU A 90 -7.34 -6.63 0.38
C LEU A 90 -8.68 -6.55 1.12
N MET A 91 -9.64 -5.82 0.56
CA MET A 91 -10.95 -5.65 1.19
C MET A 91 -11.74 -6.96 1.28
N LYS A 92 -11.48 -7.91 0.40
CA LYS A 92 -12.06 -9.27 0.52
C LYS A 92 -11.50 -10.01 1.72
N ILE A 93 -10.24 -9.76 2.05
CA ILE A 93 -9.54 -10.41 3.17
C ILE A 93 -9.81 -9.67 4.48
N ARG A 94 -9.80 -8.34 4.43
CA ARG A 94 -9.91 -7.46 5.61
C ARG A 94 -10.95 -6.36 5.37
N PRO A 95 -12.25 -6.71 5.44
CA PRO A 95 -13.32 -5.79 5.02
C PRO A 95 -13.55 -4.58 5.93
N ASN A 96 -12.94 -4.54 7.11
CA ASN A 96 -13.10 -3.43 8.04
C ASN A 96 -11.98 -2.39 7.95
N SER A 97 -11.16 -2.47 6.92
CA SER A 97 -10.05 -1.56 6.72
C SER A 97 -10.54 -0.18 6.26
N PHE A 98 -9.73 0.84 6.54
CA PHE A 98 -9.98 2.21 6.09
C PHE A 98 -8.69 2.80 5.53
N ALA A 99 -8.77 3.97 4.92
CA ALA A 99 -7.60 4.66 4.38
C ALA A 99 -7.50 6.06 4.97
N LYS A 100 -6.28 6.45 5.36
CA LYS A 100 -5.95 7.83 5.69
C LYS A 100 -5.21 8.42 4.49
N VAL A 101 -5.74 9.50 3.95
CA VAL A 101 -5.19 10.13 2.75
C VAL A 101 -4.97 11.60 3.02
N LYS A 102 -3.81 12.13 2.64
CA LYS A 102 -3.55 13.56 2.75
C LYS A 102 -4.56 14.33 1.91
N LEU A 103 -5.05 15.45 2.44
CA LEU A 103 -6.09 16.26 1.78
C LEU A 103 -5.69 16.71 0.37
N ASP A 104 -4.41 16.93 0.12
CA ASP A 104 -3.90 17.38 -1.17
C ASP A 104 -3.52 16.21 -2.11
N ASN A 105 -3.65 14.97 -1.66
CA ASN A 105 -3.35 13.82 -2.50
C ASN A 105 -4.60 13.37 -3.26
N GLU A 106 -4.95 14.15 -4.28
CA GLU A 106 -6.16 13.91 -5.07
C GLU A 106 -6.14 12.56 -5.79
N ALA A 107 -4.97 12.11 -6.24
CA ALA A 107 -4.86 10.82 -6.93
C ALA A 107 -5.28 9.67 -6.02
N SER A 108 -4.81 9.66 -4.75
CA SER A 108 -5.20 8.64 -3.79
C SER A 108 -6.67 8.73 -3.42
N ILE A 109 -7.20 9.94 -3.27
CA ILE A 109 -8.62 10.14 -2.96
C ILE A 109 -9.46 9.52 -4.08
N ARG A 110 -9.16 9.85 -5.34
CA ARG A 110 -9.88 9.29 -6.49
C ARG A 110 -9.74 7.77 -6.57
N LEU A 111 -8.55 7.26 -6.26
CA LEU A 111 -8.31 5.82 -6.27
C LEU A 111 -9.23 5.12 -5.27
N PHE A 112 -9.23 5.56 -4.01
CA PHE A 112 -10.08 4.93 -2.99
C PHE A 112 -11.55 5.11 -3.27
N GLU A 113 -11.96 6.28 -3.76
CA GLU A 113 -13.36 6.49 -4.14
C GLU A 113 -13.79 5.55 -5.28
N SER A 114 -12.89 5.27 -6.23
CA SER A 114 -13.17 4.32 -7.30
C SER A 114 -13.34 2.88 -6.79
N CYS A 115 -12.82 2.60 -5.60
CA CYS A 115 -12.99 1.30 -4.93
C CYS A 115 -14.20 1.27 -3.99
N GLY A 116 -15.00 2.31 -3.98
CA GLY A 116 -16.21 2.38 -3.15
C GLY A 116 -16.04 3.03 -1.80
N PHE A 117 -14.86 3.55 -1.50
CA PHE A 117 -14.61 4.26 -0.24
C PHE A 117 -15.26 5.64 -0.28
N LYS A 118 -15.70 6.10 0.88
CA LYS A 118 -16.32 7.42 1.04
C LYS A 118 -15.59 8.22 2.10
N LYS A 119 -15.54 9.53 1.93
CA LYS A 119 -15.02 10.44 2.95
C LYS A 119 -16.00 10.43 4.13
N LYS A 120 -15.50 10.13 5.33
CA LYS A 120 -16.35 10.06 6.53
C LYS A 120 -15.92 10.99 7.63
N TYR A 121 -14.62 11.22 7.81
CA TYR A 121 -14.08 11.97 8.93
C TYR A 121 -12.97 12.89 8.49
N TYR A 122 -12.77 13.98 9.22
CA TYR A 122 -11.60 14.82 9.12
C TYR A 122 -10.78 14.67 10.40
N ILE A 123 -9.46 14.66 10.27
CA ILE A 123 -8.54 14.67 11.41
C ILE A 123 -8.06 16.11 11.55
N LEU A 124 -8.25 16.69 12.74
CA LEU A 124 -7.82 18.05 13.02
C LEU A 124 -6.63 18.00 13.97
N GLU A 125 -5.53 18.64 13.55
CA GLU A 125 -4.30 18.69 14.33
C GLU A 125 -3.84 20.13 14.45
N LYS A 126 -3.06 20.45 15.51
CA LYS A 126 -2.45 21.77 15.64
C LYS A 126 -1.23 21.94 14.76
#